data_ac2a5e136d3b0a1d67298859faeb9986
#
_entry.id   ac2a5e136d3b0a1d67298859faeb9986
#
_cell.length_a   1.000
_cell.length_b   1.000
_cell.length_c   1.000
_cell.angle_alpha   90.00
_cell.angle_beta   90.00
_cell.angle_gamma   90.00
#
_symmetry.space_group_name_H-M   'P 1'
#
loop_
_entity.id
_entity.type
_entity.pdbx_description
1 polymer ?
#
loop_
_entity_poly.entity_id
_entity_poly.type
_entity_poly.pdbx_seq_one_letter_code
_entity_poly.pdbx_strand_id
1 'polypeptide(L)'
;MDFKDINEKIDTVEGFFQPLDQYIWDWILTLQNEENLFGHLVEFGVYKGKSLCKLAQHQKVGEHILGVDCSLSLEGMKTSVMNAVKKTSNISLAYVNLLDCMTEYLYTTRYTSEGGATTEFRNKARFLHIDAGHSGYNVYEDLKLADRYLSPNGILVMDDWTTRFYPDLVDAFYRYIITNPNSFKILMISECKMYACRPKEYSNYIWRMETKMIPFMKEHYNKPIKIFKTKNYVDSAKLVIMHESEYSKVDPQDNAIDVLV
;
A
#
# COMPACT_ATOMS: atom_id res chain seq x y z
N MET A 1 -2.39 -6.29 -19.98
CA MET A 1 -2.73 -4.91 -19.54
C MET A 1 -1.54 -4.05 -19.88
N ASP A 2 -1.73 -2.89 -20.50
CA ASP A 2 -0.61 -1.96 -20.75
C ASP A 2 -0.43 -1.05 -19.52
N PHE A 3 0.51 -1.42 -18.65
CA PHE A 3 0.77 -0.69 -17.41
C PHE A 3 1.33 0.71 -17.68
N LYS A 4 2.08 0.90 -18.76
CA LYS A 4 2.65 2.20 -19.11
C LYS A 4 1.54 3.21 -19.44
N ASP A 5 0.62 2.86 -20.35
CA ASP A 5 -0.50 3.73 -20.72
C ASP A 5 -1.39 4.06 -19.51
N ILE A 6 -1.57 3.10 -18.60
CA ILE A 6 -2.33 3.31 -17.38
C ILE A 6 -1.62 4.27 -16.44
N ASN A 7 -0.32 4.08 -16.20
CA ASN A 7 0.46 4.92 -15.30
C ASN A 7 0.58 6.35 -15.82
N GLU A 8 0.75 6.53 -17.13
CA GLU A 8 0.72 7.86 -17.76
C GLU A 8 -0.62 8.58 -17.52
N LYS A 9 -1.74 7.88 -17.55
CA LYS A 9 -3.06 8.46 -17.23
C LYS A 9 -3.19 8.79 -15.75
N ILE A 10 -2.73 7.92 -14.87
CA ILE A 10 -2.72 8.17 -13.41
C ILE A 10 -1.84 9.38 -13.09
N ASP A 11 -0.74 9.56 -13.80
CA ASP A 11 0.17 10.69 -13.61
C ASP A 11 -0.45 12.05 -13.99
N THR A 12 -1.58 12.07 -14.70
CA THR A 12 -2.35 13.30 -14.92
C THR A 12 -3.13 13.77 -13.69
N VAL A 13 -3.32 12.91 -12.70
CA VAL A 13 -3.97 13.25 -11.43
C VAL A 13 -2.94 13.87 -10.49
N GLU A 14 -3.29 15.02 -9.90
CA GLU A 14 -2.44 15.69 -8.91
C GLU A 14 -2.23 14.78 -7.69
N GLY A 15 -0.98 14.70 -7.20
CA GLY A 15 -0.62 13.92 -6.02
C GLY A 15 0.78 13.30 -6.12
N PHE A 16 1.20 12.73 -5.00
CA PHE A 16 2.53 12.14 -4.85
C PHE A 16 2.40 10.61 -4.89
N PHE A 17 2.91 10.01 -5.96
CA PHE A 17 2.97 8.55 -6.10
C PHE A 17 4.11 8.21 -7.03
N GLN A 18 5.19 7.71 -6.47
CA GLN A 18 6.43 7.46 -7.20
C GLN A 18 6.22 6.40 -8.30
N PRO A 19 6.82 6.60 -9.49
CA PRO A 19 6.66 5.65 -10.59
C PRO A 19 7.08 4.21 -10.23
N LEU A 20 8.16 4.04 -9.46
CA LEU A 20 8.59 2.72 -9.01
C LEU A 20 7.49 2.01 -8.20
N ASP A 21 6.88 2.71 -7.26
CA ASP A 21 5.81 2.16 -6.44
C ASP A 21 4.53 1.89 -7.23
N GLN A 22 4.24 2.67 -8.27
CA GLN A 22 3.12 2.40 -9.18
C GLN A 22 3.26 1.01 -9.83
N TYR A 23 4.45 0.63 -10.30
CA TYR A 23 4.70 -0.68 -10.91
C TYR A 23 4.76 -1.80 -9.88
N ILE A 24 5.24 -1.54 -8.66
CA ILE A 24 5.18 -2.51 -7.56
C ILE A 24 3.70 -2.81 -7.21
N TRP A 25 2.84 -1.80 -7.16
CA TRP A 25 1.41 -2.00 -6.94
C TRP A 25 0.75 -2.74 -8.10
N ASP A 26 1.12 -2.44 -9.36
CA ASP A 26 0.65 -3.19 -10.52
C ASP A 26 0.98 -4.67 -10.38
N TRP A 27 2.21 -4.99 -9.98
CA TRP A 27 2.61 -6.38 -9.75
C TRP A 27 1.81 -7.05 -8.62
N ILE A 28 1.72 -6.42 -7.43
CA ILE A 28 1.01 -6.99 -6.28
C ILE A 28 -0.45 -7.24 -6.62
N LEU A 29 -1.13 -6.24 -7.17
CA LEU A 29 -2.56 -6.30 -7.44
C LEU A 29 -2.87 -7.25 -8.60
N THR A 30 -1.99 -7.35 -9.61
CA THR A 30 -2.10 -8.34 -10.68
C THR A 30 -1.92 -9.75 -10.14
N LEU A 31 -0.90 -10.00 -9.34
CA LEU A 31 -0.69 -11.28 -8.67
C LEU A 31 -1.92 -11.71 -7.86
N GLN A 32 -2.48 -10.80 -7.07
CA GLN A 32 -3.69 -11.07 -6.29
C GLN A 32 -4.90 -11.38 -7.19
N ASN A 33 -5.00 -10.74 -8.36
CA ASN A 33 -6.06 -11.01 -9.33
C ASN A 33 -5.88 -12.38 -10.00
N GLU A 34 -4.66 -12.74 -10.40
CA GLU A 34 -4.31 -14.05 -10.99
C GLU A 34 -4.55 -15.21 -10.02
N GLU A 35 -4.23 -15.02 -8.75
CA GLU A 35 -4.47 -16.00 -7.69
C GLU A 35 -5.94 -16.02 -7.20
N ASN A 36 -6.81 -15.25 -7.83
CA ASN A 36 -8.23 -15.11 -7.47
C ASN A 36 -8.46 -14.67 -6.00
N LEU A 37 -7.50 -13.97 -5.39
CA LEU A 37 -7.69 -13.40 -4.07
C LEU A 37 -8.77 -12.33 -4.15
N PHE A 38 -9.88 -12.56 -3.47
CA PHE A 38 -10.99 -11.62 -3.38
C PHE A 38 -10.88 -10.83 -2.07
N GLY A 39 -11.15 -9.52 -2.15
CA GLY A 39 -11.18 -8.66 -0.98
C GLY A 39 -11.27 -7.19 -1.38
N HIS A 40 -11.54 -6.35 -0.39
CA HIS A 40 -11.67 -4.92 -0.62
C HIS A 40 -10.31 -4.23 -0.69
N LEU A 41 -10.30 -3.02 -1.22
CA LEU A 41 -9.13 -2.14 -1.33
C LEU A 41 -9.37 -0.96 -0.41
N VAL A 42 -8.38 -0.61 0.41
CA VAL A 42 -8.54 0.43 1.45
C VAL A 42 -7.39 1.42 1.37
N GLU A 43 -7.70 2.70 1.52
CA GLU A 43 -6.70 3.76 1.60
C GLU A 43 -7.06 4.76 2.70
N PHE A 44 -6.13 5.01 3.60
CA PHE A 44 -6.17 6.07 4.60
C PHE A 44 -5.26 7.20 4.15
N GLY A 45 -5.82 8.40 3.92
CA GLY A 45 -5.17 9.51 3.24
C GLY A 45 -5.30 9.39 1.72
N VAL A 46 -6.25 10.11 1.14
CA VAL A 46 -6.58 10.02 -0.30
C VAL A 46 -6.05 11.22 -1.07
N TYR A 47 -5.96 12.37 -0.43
CA TYR A 47 -5.61 13.67 -1.03
C TYR A 47 -6.43 13.93 -2.31
N LYS A 48 -5.82 13.90 -3.49
CA LYS A 48 -6.51 14.10 -4.80
C LYS A 48 -6.87 12.80 -5.51
N GLY A 49 -6.55 11.64 -4.91
CA GLY A 49 -6.95 10.32 -5.40
C GLY A 49 -6.02 9.69 -6.43
N LYS A 50 -4.76 10.13 -6.53
CA LYS A 50 -3.81 9.57 -7.50
C LYS A 50 -3.54 8.09 -7.25
N SER A 51 -3.24 7.70 -6.03
CA SER A 51 -3.07 6.31 -5.59
C SER A 51 -4.38 5.52 -5.65
N LEU A 52 -5.51 6.16 -5.32
CA LEU A 52 -6.84 5.56 -5.44
C LEU A 52 -7.17 5.16 -6.88
N CYS A 53 -6.66 5.90 -7.89
CA CYS A 53 -6.79 5.51 -9.30
C CYS A 53 -6.17 4.15 -9.57
N LYS A 54 -5.01 3.85 -8.99
CA LYS A 54 -4.35 2.56 -9.10
C LYS A 54 -5.20 1.45 -8.51
N LEU A 55 -5.76 1.65 -7.32
CA LEU A 55 -6.67 0.70 -6.70
C LEU A 55 -7.90 0.45 -7.57
N ALA A 56 -8.52 1.51 -8.08
CA ALA A 56 -9.69 1.41 -8.95
C ALA A 56 -9.40 0.62 -10.24
N GLN A 57 -8.21 0.74 -10.80
CA GLN A 57 -7.79 0.02 -12.00
C GLN A 57 -7.76 -1.50 -11.80
N HIS A 58 -7.36 -1.94 -10.61
CA HIS A 58 -7.25 -3.36 -10.26
C HIS A 58 -8.44 -3.95 -9.53
N GLN A 59 -9.47 -3.14 -9.25
CA GLN A 59 -10.68 -3.58 -8.57
C GLN A 59 -11.42 -4.66 -9.39
N LYS A 60 -11.82 -5.73 -8.73
CA LYS A 60 -12.66 -6.78 -9.31
C LYS A 60 -14.15 -6.51 -9.09
N VAL A 61 -14.97 -7.16 -9.89
CA VAL A 61 -16.43 -7.13 -9.71
C VAL A 61 -16.80 -7.65 -8.32
N GLY A 62 -17.62 -6.91 -7.61
CA GLY A 62 -18.03 -7.23 -6.23
C GLY A 62 -17.08 -6.74 -5.14
N GLU A 63 -15.91 -6.23 -5.47
CA GLU A 63 -15.03 -5.56 -4.50
C GLU A 63 -15.46 -4.09 -4.31
N HIS A 64 -15.08 -3.54 -3.16
CA HIS A 64 -15.26 -2.12 -2.85
C HIS A 64 -13.90 -1.48 -2.59
N ILE A 65 -13.80 -0.19 -2.89
CA ILE A 65 -12.69 0.66 -2.47
C ILE A 65 -13.20 1.58 -1.37
N LEU A 66 -12.51 1.60 -0.25
CA LEU A 66 -12.74 2.56 0.83
C LEU A 66 -11.59 3.54 0.87
N GLY A 67 -11.85 4.80 0.55
CA GLY A 67 -10.93 5.92 0.77
C GLY A 67 -11.37 6.72 1.98
N VAL A 68 -10.44 6.98 2.90
CA VAL A 68 -10.68 7.78 4.11
C VAL A 68 -9.77 8.99 4.09
N ASP A 69 -10.33 10.19 4.25
CA ASP A 69 -9.55 11.45 4.24
C ASP A 69 -10.21 12.50 5.13
N CYS A 70 -9.41 13.45 5.61
CA CYS A 70 -9.87 14.63 6.32
C CYS A 70 -10.17 15.82 5.38
N SER A 71 -10.15 15.63 4.07
CA SER A 71 -10.46 16.65 3.08
C SER A 71 -11.97 16.80 2.86
N LEU A 72 -12.43 18.05 2.72
CA LEU A 72 -13.83 18.37 2.43
C LEU A 72 -14.22 18.16 0.95
N SER A 73 -13.28 17.83 0.07
CA SER A 73 -13.52 17.79 -1.39
C SER A 73 -13.64 16.36 -1.95
N LEU A 74 -14.27 15.45 -1.19
CA LEU A 74 -14.38 14.04 -1.55
C LEU A 74 -15.09 13.78 -2.89
N GLU A 75 -16.11 14.55 -3.23
CA GLU A 75 -16.86 14.40 -4.49
C GLU A 75 -15.99 14.74 -5.72
N GLY A 76 -15.17 15.78 -5.62
CA GLY A 76 -14.20 16.13 -6.66
C GLY A 76 -13.14 15.03 -6.86
N MET A 77 -12.68 14.41 -5.79
CA MET A 77 -11.73 13.28 -5.84
C MET A 77 -12.35 12.08 -6.56
N LYS A 78 -13.57 11.68 -6.19
CA LYS A 78 -14.28 10.57 -6.83
C LYS A 78 -14.43 10.78 -8.33
N THR A 79 -14.82 11.98 -8.74
CA THR A 79 -14.95 12.36 -10.15
C THR A 79 -13.61 12.28 -10.88
N SER A 80 -12.53 12.77 -10.29
CA SER A 80 -11.18 12.73 -10.85
C SER A 80 -10.71 11.29 -11.06
N VAL A 81 -10.88 10.44 -10.04
CA VAL A 81 -10.54 9.01 -10.12
C VAL A 81 -11.32 8.31 -11.23
N MET A 82 -12.64 8.49 -11.28
CA MET A 82 -13.47 7.84 -12.30
C MET A 82 -13.12 8.28 -13.72
N ASN A 83 -12.79 9.56 -13.92
CA ASN A 83 -12.36 10.09 -15.21
C ASN A 83 -11.00 9.52 -15.65
N ALA A 84 -10.05 9.44 -14.74
CA ALA A 84 -8.71 8.91 -15.04
C ALA A 84 -8.75 7.42 -15.39
N VAL A 85 -9.53 6.64 -14.67
CA VAL A 85 -9.60 5.18 -14.82
C VAL A 85 -10.56 4.75 -15.93
N LYS A 86 -11.49 5.61 -16.35
CA LYS A 86 -12.56 5.32 -17.34
C LYS A 86 -13.32 4.01 -17.03
N LYS A 87 -13.52 3.73 -15.76
CA LYS A 87 -14.15 2.52 -15.24
C LYS A 87 -15.15 2.91 -14.16
N THR A 88 -16.32 2.30 -14.18
CA THR A 88 -17.23 2.38 -13.04
C THR A 88 -16.69 1.55 -11.91
N SER A 89 -16.33 2.19 -10.82
CA SER A 89 -15.78 1.54 -9.64
C SER A 89 -16.72 1.76 -8.45
N ASN A 90 -16.86 0.77 -7.60
CA ASN A 90 -17.56 0.90 -6.32
C ASN A 90 -16.62 1.58 -5.31
N ILE A 91 -16.60 2.90 -5.33
CA ILE A 91 -15.75 3.72 -4.45
C ILE A 91 -16.64 4.33 -3.37
N SER A 92 -16.30 4.06 -2.13
CA SER A 92 -16.86 4.73 -0.95
C SER A 92 -15.81 5.65 -0.37
N LEU A 93 -16.10 6.94 -0.31
CA LEU A 93 -15.23 7.91 0.33
C LEU A 93 -15.83 8.28 1.69
N ALA A 94 -15.03 8.15 2.73
CA ALA A 94 -15.39 8.54 4.07
C ALA A 94 -14.60 9.78 4.49
N TYR A 95 -15.31 10.86 4.80
CA TYR A 95 -14.71 11.99 5.49
C TYR A 95 -14.55 11.65 6.96
N VAL A 96 -13.32 11.59 7.40
CA VAL A 96 -13.00 11.42 8.80
C VAL A 96 -11.79 12.27 9.12
N ASN A 97 -11.93 13.18 10.06
CA ASN A 97 -10.77 13.84 10.65
C ASN A 97 -10.03 12.78 11.51
N LEU A 98 -8.87 12.34 11.03
CA LEU A 98 -8.09 11.31 11.72
C LEU A 98 -7.62 11.75 13.13
N LEU A 99 -7.63 13.06 13.43
CA LEU A 99 -7.43 13.59 14.78
C LEU A 99 -8.64 13.34 15.69
N ASP A 100 -9.84 13.23 15.12
CA ASP A 100 -11.09 12.92 15.83
C ASP A 100 -11.38 11.41 15.87
N CYS A 101 -10.45 10.58 15.41
CA CYS A 101 -10.58 9.13 15.30
C CYS A 101 -10.73 8.37 16.64
N MET A 102 -10.77 9.07 17.74
CA MET A 102 -11.18 8.55 19.05
C MET A 102 -12.68 8.25 19.12
N THR A 103 -13.45 8.61 18.10
CA THR A 103 -14.87 8.36 18.06
C THR A 103 -15.19 6.95 17.52
N GLU A 104 -16.23 6.32 18.04
CA GLU A 104 -16.73 4.99 17.65
C GLU A 104 -16.88 4.76 16.13
N TYR A 105 -16.87 5.85 15.35
CA TYR A 105 -17.10 5.81 13.91
C TYR A 105 -16.00 5.10 13.11
N LEU A 106 -14.73 5.22 13.48
CA LEU A 106 -13.64 4.49 12.82
C LEU A 106 -13.45 3.08 13.36
N TYR A 107 -13.99 2.79 14.53
CA TYR A 107 -14.05 1.41 15.00
C TYR A 107 -15.13 0.59 14.29
N THR A 108 -15.99 1.23 13.49
CA THR A 108 -16.90 0.48 12.62
C THR A 108 -16.12 -0.12 11.45
N THR A 109 -16.27 -1.40 11.28
CA THR A 109 -15.75 -2.11 10.10
C THR A 109 -16.77 -2.14 8.96
N ARG A 110 -17.86 -1.37 9.10
CA ARG A 110 -18.97 -1.32 8.14
C ARG A 110 -19.21 0.08 7.64
N TYR A 111 -19.24 0.22 6.33
CA TYR A 111 -19.54 1.48 5.66
C TYR A 111 -20.75 1.31 4.76
N THR A 112 -21.65 2.29 4.84
CA THR A 112 -22.85 2.32 4.01
C THR A 112 -22.60 3.27 2.84
N SER A 113 -22.73 2.76 1.60
CA SER A 113 -22.64 3.57 0.40
C SER A 113 -23.85 4.50 0.25
N GLU A 114 -23.75 5.51 -0.61
CA GLU A 114 -24.85 6.41 -0.93
C GLU A 114 -26.14 5.68 -1.40
N GLY A 115 -26.00 4.49 -1.97
CA GLY A 115 -27.12 3.61 -2.35
C GLY A 115 -27.70 2.76 -1.21
N GLY A 116 -27.28 2.98 0.05
CA GLY A 116 -27.79 2.26 1.23
C GLY A 116 -27.21 0.87 1.43
N ALA A 117 -26.31 0.40 0.56
CA ALA A 117 -25.65 -0.89 0.73
C ALA A 117 -24.53 -0.80 1.79
N THR A 118 -24.57 -1.67 2.78
CA THR A 118 -23.55 -1.73 3.83
C THR A 118 -22.49 -2.77 3.49
N THR A 119 -21.21 -2.36 3.48
CA THR A 119 -20.05 -3.21 3.21
C THR A 119 -19.27 -3.44 4.50
N GLU A 120 -18.97 -4.69 4.79
CA GLU A 120 -18.14 -5.11 5.93
C GLU A 120 -16.68 -5.25 5.47
N PHE A 121 -15.75 -4.54 6.11
CA PHE A 121 -14.32 -4.53 5.79
C PHE A 121 -13.47 -5.37 6.73
N ARG A 122 -14.00 -5.86 7.86
CA ARG A 122 -13.23 -6.65 8.83
C ARG A 122 -12.64 -7.90 8.18
N ASN A 123 -11.30 -8.04 8.23
CA ASN A 123 -10.53 -9.14 7.65
C ASN A 123 -10.81 -9.36 6.15
N LYS A 124 -11.18 -8.31 5.42
CA LYS A 124 -11.55 -8.41 3.99
C LYS A 124 -10.75 -7.49 3.07
N ALA A 125 -9.85 -6.66 3.60
CA ALA A 125 -8.98 -5.85 2.76
C ALA A 125 -7.83 -6.71 2.23
N ARG A 126 -7.78 -6.94 0.91
CA ARG A 126 -6.64 -7.61 0.27
C ARG A 126 -5.46 -6.66 0.02
N PHE A 127 -5.72 -5.36 0.02
CA PHE A 127 -4.72 -4.32 -0.09
C PHE A 127 -5.14 -3.12 0.75
N LEU A 128 -4.24 -2.62 1.57
CA LEU A 128 -4.48 -1.48 2.44
C LEU A 128 -3.27 -0.55 2.40
N HIS A 129 -3.50 0.71 2.08
CA HIS A 129 -2.50 1.77 2.05
C HIS A 129 -2.75 2.78 3.18
N ILE A 130 -1.70 3.12 3.92
CA ILE A 130 -1.69 4.18 4.92
C ILE A 130 -0.80 5.31 4.43
N ASP A 131 -1.39 6.48 4.20
CA ASP A 131 -0.74 7.71 3.77
C ASP A 131 -1.49 8.92 4.37
N ALA A 132 -1.75 8.87 5.68
CA ALA A 132 -2.59 9.83 6.36
C ALA A 132 -1.78 10.72 7.32
N GLY A 133 -2.06 10.69 8.61
CA GLY A 133 -1.32 11.48 9.59
C GLY A 133 0.07 10.90 9.88
N HIS A 134 1.09 11.76 10.00
CA HIS A 134 2.48 11.35 10.17
C HIS A 134 2.97 11.39 11.63
N SER A 135 2.12 11.76 12.61
CA SER A 135 2.49 11.65 14.02
C SER A 135 2.46 10.20 14.47
N GLY A 136 3.35 9.82 15.38
CA GLY A 136 3.42 8.45 15.91
C GLY A 136 2.09 7.97 16.51
N TYR A 137 1.30 8.87 17.10
CA TYR A 137 -0.03 8.57 17.61
C TYR A 137 -1.01 8.21 16.47
N ASN A 138 -1.10 9.05 15.43
CA ASN A 138 -2.02 8.79 14.31
C ASN A 138 -1.67 7.49 13.60
N VAL A 139 -0.39 7.28 13.30
CA VAL A 139 0.10 6.04 12.67
C VAL A 139 -0.23 4.81 13.51
N TYR A 140 -0.09 4.90 14.84
CA TYR A 140 -0.41 3.77 15.73
C TYR A 140 -1.92 3.43 15.69
N GLU A 141 -2.80 4.43 15.66
CA GLU A 141 -4.25 4.23 15.53
C GLU A 141 -4.63 3.68 14.13
N ASP A 142 -3.99 4.17 13.07
CA ASP A 142 -4.18 3.64 11.72
C ASP A 142 -3.75 2.17 11.61
N LEU A 143 -2.66 1.78 12.27
CA LEU A 143 -2.22 0.38 12.33
C LEU A 143 -3.21 -0.51 13.06
N LYS A 144 -3.87 -0.02 14.12
CA LYS A 144 -4.96 -0.77 14.81
C LYS A 144 -6.14 -1.03 13.86
N LEU A 145 -6.48 -0.06 13.03
CA LEU A 145 -7.54 -0.21 12.03
C LEU A 145 -7.11 -1.14 10.90
N ALA A 146 -5.89 -0.95 10.39
CA ALA A 146 -5.32 -1.80 9.36
C ALA A 146 -5.29 -3.27 9.80
N ASP A 147 -4.94 -3.53 11.05
CA ASP A 147 -4.93 -4.89 11.61
C ASP A 147 -6.33 -5.53 11.65
N ARG A 148 -7.37 -4.73 11.87
CA ARG A 148 -8.76 -5.20 11.82
C ARG A 148 -9.26 -5.44 10.39
N TYR A 149 -8.77 -4.64 9.42
CA TYR A 149 -9.28 -4.67 8.05
C TYR A 149 -8.54 -5.67 7.18
N LEU A 150 -7.22 -5.80 7.37
CA LEU A 150 -6.38 -6.61 6.51
C LEU A 150 -6.77 -8.09 6.56
N SER A 151 -7.08 -8.65 5.39
CA SER A 151 -7.35 -10.09 5.25
C SER A 151 -6.08 -10.92 5.55
N PRO A 152 -6.23 -12.23 5.79
CA PRO A 152 -5.07 -13.09 6.02
C PRO A 152 -4.01 -13.01 4.92
N ASN A 153 -4.42 -12.87 3.66
CA ASN A 153 -3.53 -12.80 2.49
C ASN A 153 -3.36 -11.37 1.96
N GLY A 154 -3.72 -10.36 2.78
CA GLY A 154 -3.65 -8.96 2.39
C GLY A 154 -2.24 -8.39 2.51
N ILE A 155 -2.01 -7.31 1.76
CA ILE A 155 -0.80 -6.49 1.83
C ILE A 155 -1.14 -5.15 2.48
N LEU A 156 -0.34 -4.78 3.48
CA LEU A 156 -0.27 -3.44 4.04
C LEU A 156 0.85 -2.66 3.35
N VAL A 157 0.56 -1.43 2.96
CA VAL A 157 1.55 -0.47 2.44
C VAL A 157 1.52 0.77 3.32
N MET A 158 2.68 1.27 3.70
CA MET A 158 2.82 2.54 4.44
C MET A 158 3.69 3.48 3.64
N ASP A 159 3.21 4.71 3.45
CA ASP A 159 3.98 5.76 2.79
C ASP A 159 4.96 6.44 3.74
N ASP A 160 5.81 7.30 3.19
CA ASP A 160 6.80 8.10 3.92
C ASP A 160 7.79 7.32 4.79
N TRP A 161 7.94 6.03 4.54
CA TRP A 161 8.75 5.14 5.38
C TRP A 161 10.22 5.55 5.48
N THR A 162 10.78 6.10 4.40
CA THR A 162 12.21 6.47 4.33
C THR A 162 12.44 7.96 4.54
N THR A 163 11.38 8.74 4.77
CA THR A 163 11.52 10.18 4.93
C THR A 163 12.11 10.54 6.29
N ARG A 164 13.07 11.45 6.26
CA ARG A 164 13.67 12.00 7.48
C ARG A 164 12.76 12.96 8.25
N PHE A 165 11.65 13.37 7.64
CA PHE A 165 10.74 14.36 8.24
C PHE A 165 9.75 13.73 9.21
N TYR A 166 9.49 12.42 9.12
CA TYR A 166 8.49 11.71 9.92
C TYR A 166 9.06 10.47 10.62
N PRO A 167 10.09 10.63 11.49
CA PRO A 167 10.73 9.49 12.17
C PRO A 167 9.76 8.71 13.07
N ASP A 168 8.73 9.39 13.59
CA ASP A 168 7.71 8.81 14.45
C ASP A 168 6.89 7.71 13.77
N LEU A 169 6.80 7.72 12.43
CA LEU A 169 6.10 6.71 11.66
C LEU A 169 6.73 5.32 11.85
N VAL A 170 8.04 5.25 11.69
CA VAL A 170 8.82 4.01 11.84
C VAL A 170 8.75 3.51 13.29
N ASP A 171 8.91 4.42 14.26
CA ASP A 171 8.80 4.09 15.70
C ASP A 171 7.42 3.52 16.03
N ALA A 172 6.33 4.16 15.56
CA ALA A 172 4.98 3.71 15.80
C ALA A 172 4.73 2.30 15.24
N PHE A 173 5.24 2.01 14.03
CA PHE A 173 5.11 0.69 13.44
C PHE A 173 5.83 -0.39 14.29
N TYR A 174 7.09 -0.15 14.68
CA TYR A 174 7.82 -1.13 15.49
C TYR A 174 7.21 -1.32 16.86
N ARG A 175 6.75 -0.26 17.54
CA ARG A 175 5.99 -0.39 18.78
C ARG A 175 4.74 -1.22 18.60
N TYR A 176 4.02 -1.03 17.48
CA TYR A 176 2.81 -1.80 17.19
C TYR A 176 3.09 -3.28 17.03
N ILE A 177 4.06 -3.68 16.19
CA ILE A 177 4.35 -5.09 15.93
C ILE A 177 5.00 -5.81 17.13
N ILE A 178 5.75 -5.11 17.98
CA ILE A 178 6.30 -5.66 19.22
C ILE A 178 5.16 -6.06 20.18
N THR A 179 4.14 -5.23 20.30
CA THR A 179 2.98 -5.51 21.16
C THR A 179 1.96 -6.44 20.50
N ASN A 180 1.96 -6.53 19.16
CA ASN A 180 1.04 -7.34 18.36
C ASN A 180 1.83 -8.22 17.35
N PRO A 181 2.57 -9.24 17.80
CA PRO A 181 3.54 -9.96 16.97
C PRO A 181 2.94 -10.78 15.82
N ASN A 182 1.62 -10.99 15.83
CA ASN A 182 0.89 -11.67 14.75
C ASN A 182 0.25 -10.71 13.74
N SER A 183 0.42 -9.41 13.90
CA SER A 183 -0.19 -8.40 13.04
C SER A 183 0.48 -8.29 11.67
N PHE A 184 1.71 -7.83 11.62
CA PHE A 184 2.41 -7.52 10.39
C PHE A 184 3.87 -7.98 10.42
N LYS A 185 4.40 -8.33 9.24
CA LYS A 185 5.82 -8.59 9.02
C LYS A 185 6.28 -7.89 7.75
N ILE A 186 7.36 -7.11 7.84
CA ILE A 186 7.89 -6.35 6.71
C ILE A 186 8.44 -7.28 5.65
N LEU A 187 7.98 -7.11 4.41
CA LEU A 187 8.42 -7.82 3.23
C LEU A 187 9.53 -7.05 2.52
N MET A 188 9.26 -5.78 2.23
CA MET A 188 10.04 -4.98 1.32
C MET A 188 9.96 -3.49 1.68
N ILE A 189 11.01 -2.77 1.34
CA ILE A 189 11.04 -1.30 1.31
C ILE A 189 11.39 -0.86 -0.11
N SER A 190 10.65 0.13 -0.62
CA SER A 190 10.97 0.85 -1.85
C SER A 190 11.60 2.23 -1.52
N GLU A 191 11.55 3.16 -2.47
CA GLU A 191 12.09 4.51 -2.27
C GLU A 191 11.40 5.28 -1.14
N CYS A 192 10.08 5.16 -1.01
CA CYS A 192 9.34 5.86 0.03
C CYS A 192 8.33 4.99 0.78
N LYS A 193 8.05 3.78 0.30
CA LYS A 193 7.02 2.92 0.88
C LYS A 193 7.58 1.66 1.54
N MET A 194 6.91 1.22 2.59
CA MET A 194 7.11 -0.08 3.22
C MET A 194 5.93 -0.99 2.91
N TYR A 195 6.22 -2.25 2.61
CA TYR A 195 5.25 -3.29 2.31
C TYR A 195 5.33 -4.39 3.36
N ALA A 196 4.19 -4.77 3.91
CA ALA A 196 4.09 -5.81 4.92
C ALA A 196 2.91 -6.76 4.66
N CYS A 197 2.95 -7.94 5.22
CA CYS A 197 1.86 -8.92 5.19
C CYS A 197 1.64 -9.53 6.57
N ARG A 198 0.65 -10.41 6.67
CA ARG A 198 0.50 -11.28 7.85
C ARG A 198 1.70 -12.23 7.97
N PRO A 199 2.23 -12.47 9.18
CA PRO A 199 3.41 -13.35 9.37
C PRO A 199 3.26 -14.74 8.74
N LYS A 200 2.05 -15.30 8.71
CA LYS A 200 1.77 -16.61 8.09
C LYS A 200 2.01 -16.63 6.57
N GLU A 201 1.82 -15.50 5.89
CA GLU A 201 2.00 -15.38 4.44
C GLU A 201 3.40 -14.90 4.04
N TYR A 202 4.24 -14.57 5.01
CA TYR A 202 5.54 -13.97 4.77
C TYR A 202 6.41 -14.77 3.77
N SER A 203 6.62 -16.05 4.03
CA SER A 203 7.47 -16.90 3.18
C SER A 203 6.91 -17.05 1.77
N ASN A 204 5.58 -17.12 1.64
CA ASN A 204 4.89 -17.17 0.36
C ASN A 204 5.11 -15.91 -0.45
N TYR A 205 4.97 -14.73 0.17
CA TYR A 205 5.20 -13.45 -0.51
C TYR A 205 6.67 -13.26 -0.89
N ILE A 206 7.62 -13.59 0.00
CA ILE A 206 9.05 -13.48 -0.34
C ILE A 206 9.39 -14.36 -1.55
N TRP A 207 8.92 -15.59 -1.57
CA TRP A 207 9.14 -16.48 -2.72
C TRP A 207 8.54 -15.90 -4.02
N ARG A 208 7.32 -15.35 -3.98
CA ARG A 208 6.69 -14.72 -5.14
C ARG A 208 7.45 -13.48 -5.60
N MET A 209 7.93 -12.66 -4.67
CA MET A 209 8.72 -11.48 -4.98
C MET A 209 10.03 -11.85 -5.67
N GLU A 210 10.76 -12.84 -5.17
CA GLU A 210 12.01 -13.29 -5.76
C GLU A 210 11.80 -13.95 -7.14
N THR A 211 10.73 -14.71 -7.33
CA THR A 211 10.53 -15.52 -8.54
C THR A 211 9.66 -14.88 -9.61
N LYS A 212 8.75 -13.98 -9.23
CA LYS A 212 7.77 -13.37 -10.15
C LYS A 212 7.90 -11.85 -10.26
N MET A 213 8.15 -11.14 -9.14
CA MET A 213 8.23 -9.67 -9.18
C MET A 213 9.45 -9.19 -9.95
N ILE A 214 10.61 -9.82 -9.76
CA ILE A 214 11.84 -9.43 -10.45
C ILE A 214 11.69 -9.54 -11.98
N PRO A 215 11.21 -10.66 -12.54
CA PRO A 215 10.90 -10.73 -13.97
C PRO A 215 9.88 -9.66 -14.43
N PHE A 216 8.80 -9.46 -13.68
CA PHE A 216 7.80 -8.44 -14.00
C PHE A 216 8.40 -7.04 -14.06
N MET A 217 9.19 -6.66 -13.07
CA MET A 217 9.83 -5.35 -13.04
C MET A 217 10.80 -5.16 -14.22
N LYS A 218 11.56 -6.19 -14.59
CA LYS A 218 12.44 -6.16 -15.77
C LYS A 218 11.68 -6.00 -17.08
N GLU A 219 10.50 -6.56 -17.20
CA GLU A 219 9.67 -6.50 -18.40
C GLU A 219 8.95 -5.16 -18.54
N HIS A 220 8.42 -4.63 -17.44
CA HIS A 220 7.48 -3.52 -17.49
C HIS A 220 8.07 -2.18 -17.02
N TYR A 221 9.05 -2.19 -16.12
CA TYR A 221 9.67 -0.97 -15.62
C TYR A 221 10.98 -0.68 -16.34
N ASN A 222 10.99 0.38 -17.14
CA ASN A 222 12.07 0.67 -18.08
C ASN A 222 13.24 1.51 -17.52
N LYS A 223 13.23 1.80 -16.21
CA LYS A 223 14.33 2.52 -15.56
C LYS A 223 15.26 1.54 -14.83
N PRO A 224 16.56 1.82 -14.73
CA PRO A 224 17.48 0.98 -13.98
C PRO A 224 17.12 0.95 -12.50
N ILE A 225 16.97 -0.25 -11.97
CA ILE A 225 16.71 -0.50 -10.55
C ILE A 225 17.69 -1.52 -9.98
N LYS A 226 17.91 -1.46 -8.68
CA LYS A 226 18.61 -2.48 -7.91
C LYS A 226 17.66 -3.09 -6.88
N ILE A 227 17.74 -4.40 -6.75
CA ILE A 227 16.97 -5.18 -5.77
C ILE A 227 17.97 -5.92 -4.88
N PHE A 228 17.86 -5.67 -3.58
CA PHE A 228 18.72 -6.24 -2.56
C PHE A 228 17.93 -7.19 -1.67
N LYS A 229 18.58 -8.28 -1.26
CA LYS A 229 18.05 -9.22 -0.27
C LYS A 229 18.90 -9.16 1.00
N THR A 230 18.28 -8.84 2.13
CA THR A 230 18.95 -8.85 3.43
C THR A 230 19.07 -10.27 3.96
N LYS A 231 20.24 -10.64 4.53
CA LYS A 231 20.53 -12.01 4.97
C LYS A 231 20.16 -12.29 6.43
N ASN A 232 20.45 -11.39 7.32
CA ASN A 232 20.56 -11.69 8.75
C ASN A 232 19.64 -10.88 9.66
N TYR A 233 18.69 -10.11 9.12
CA TYR A 233 17.82 -9.26 9.94
C TYR A 233 16.45 -9.91 10.09
N VAL A 234 16.13 -10.31 11.32
CA VAL A 234 14.89 -11.06 11.62
C VAL A 234 13.64 -10.20 11.47
N ASP A 235 13.74 -8.93 11.85
CA ASP A 235 12.59 -8.01 11.91
C ASP A 235 12.66 -6.85 10.90
N SER A 236 13.63 -6.89 9.97
CA SER A 236 13.79 -5.89 8.91
C SER A 236 13.20 -6.34 7.59
N ALA A 237 13.10 -5.41 6.63
CA ALA A 237 12.70 -5.72 5.28
C ALA A 237 13.58 -6.79 4.67
N LYS A 238 12.96 -7.80 4.03
CA LYS A 238 13.69 -8.86 3.35
C LYS A 238 14.24 -8.38 2.00
N LEU A 239 13.49 -7.53 1.32
CA LEU A 239 13.89 -6.94 0.06
C LEU A 239 13.94 -5.41 0.16
N VAL A 240 14.89 -4.82 -0.53
CA VAL A 240 14.96 -3.37 -0.75
C VAL A 240 15.06 -3.12 -2.24
N ILE A 241 14.19 -2.26 -2.77
CA ILE A 241 14.15 -1.89 -4.19
C ILE A 241 14.39 -0.39 -4.29
N MET A 242 15.34 0.01 -5.13
CA MET A 242 15.65 1.42 -5.36
C MET A 242 16.11 1.67 -6.79
N HIS A 243 16.10 2.93 -7.24
CA HIS A 243 16.75 3.31 -8.48
C HIS A 243 18.26 3.11 -8.39
N GLU A 244 18.89 2.74 -9.50
CA GLU A 244 20.34 2.54 -9.57
C GLU A 244 21.14 3.81 -9.19
N SER A 245 20.57 5.00 -9.46
CA SER A 245 21.17 6.28 -9.06
C SER A 245 21.30 6.44 -7.53
N GLU A 246 20.48 5.76 -6.75
CA GLU A 246 20.54 5.76 -5.28
C GLU A 246 21.52 4.73 -4.72
N TYR A 247 21.94 3.77 -5.55
CA TYR A 247 22.83 2.66 -5.14
C TYR A 247 24.19 3.13 -4.65
N SER A 248 24.73 4.21 -5.20
CA SER A 248 26.03 4.75 -4.78
C SER A 248 26.09 5.16 -3.29
N LYS A 249 24.93 5.22 -2.64
CA LYS A 249 24.79 5.51 -1.20
C LYS A 249 24.80 4.26 -0.32
N VAL A 250 24.77 3.06 -0.93
CA VAL A 250 24.82 1.79 -0.21
C VAL A 250 26.23 1.25 -0.21
N ASP A 251 26.73 0.84 0.96
CA ASP A 251 28.06 0.19 1.05
C ASP A 251 28.00 -1.22 0.41
N PRO A 252 28.67 -1.42 -0.75
CA PRO A 252 28.65 -2.71 -1.43
C PRO A 252 29.44 -3.81 -0.70
N GLN A 253 30.15 -3.48 0.36
CA GLN A 253 30.94 -4.44 1.16
C GLN A 253 30.13 -5.03 2.34
N ASP A 254 28.87 -4.62 2.52
CA ASP A 254 28.01 -5.21 3.54
C ASP A 254 27.66 -6.66 3.17
N ASN A 255 28.36 -7.61 3.80
CA ASN A 255 28.13 -9.07 3.63
C ASN A 255 26.72 -9.52 4.06
N ALA A 256 25.93 -8.65 4.64
CA ALA A 256 24.54 -8.92 5.02
C ALA A 256 23.54 -8.72 3.87
N ILE A 257 24.01 -8.30 2.68
CA ILE A 257 23.17 -7.98 1.55
C ILE A 257 23.58 -8.79 0.31
N ASP A 258 22.62 -9.40 -0.37
CA ASP A 258 22.77 -9.96 -1.70
C ASP A 258 22.12 -9.04 -2.74
N VAL A 259 22.83 -8.68 -3.79
CA VAL A 259 22.28 -7.97 -4.95
C VAL A 259 21.62 -9.00 -5.87
N LEU A 260 20.32 -8.86 -6.11
CA LEU A 260 19.56 -9.78 -6.97
C LEU A 260 19.44 -9.25 -8.41
N VAL A 261 19.48 -7.94 -8.61
CA VAL A 261 19.36 -7.28 -9.91
C VAL A 261 20.16 -5.99 -9.93
#